data_5cbc8e816b40723447f815600af9132d
#
_entry.id   5cbc8e816b40723447f815600af9132d
#
_cell.length_a   1.000
_cell.length_b   1.000
_cell.length_c   1.000
_cell.angle_alpha   90.00
_cell.angle_beta   90.00
_cell.angle_gamma   90.00
#
_symmetry.space_group_name_H-M   'P 1'
#
loop_
_entity.id
_entity.type
_entity.pdbx_description
1 polymer ?
#
loop_
_entity_poly.entity_id
_entity_poly.type
_entity_poly.pdbx_seq_one_letter_code
_entity_poly.pdbx_strand_id
1 'polypeptide(L)'
;MKKMFWTAGLLLLLAACGQRGEAVEGNLILTNYAAQAISQIIVEYGGETLSSEEAVSDTQLCAFTLPEEEDLAYTVSFRTEEGETVSGSFTDSFAGETVVYLRADRAEGFWQLEYDQTS
;
A
#
# COMPACT_ATOMS: atom_id res chain seq x y z
N MET A 1 -14.36 -11.10 -21.30
CA MET A 1 -14.44 -10.36 -21.08
C MET A 1 -14.51 -10.10 -20.69
N LYS A 2 -14.16 -10.19 -20.50
CA LYS A 2 -14.15 -9.51 -20.03
C LYS A 2 -13.96 -9.00 -19.78
N LYS A 3 -13.62 -8.91 -19.72
CA LYS A 3 -13.43 -8.01 -19.28
C LYS A 3 -13.33 -7.36 -19.06
N MET A 4 -12.98 -7.37 -19.15
CA MET A 4 -12.94 -6.41 -18.74
C MET A 4 -13.06 -5.94 -18.29
N PHE A 5 -12.80 -6.10 -18.19
CA PHE A 5 -12.98 -5.21 -17.52
C PHE A 5 -12.74 -4.93 -17.07
N TRP A 6 -12.37 -4.93 -17.22
CA TRP A 6 -12.22 -4.18 -16.58
C TRP A 6 -11.90 -3.58 -16.31
N THR A 7 -11.69 -3.52 -16.41
CA THR A 7 -11.61 -2.63 -15.94
C THR A 7 -11.62 -1.99 -15.49
N ALA A 8 -11.46 -1.65 -15.75
CA ALA A 8 -11.64 -0.87 -15.09
C ALA A 8 -11.85 -0.70 -14.32
N GLY A 9 -11.80 -0.71 -14.07
CA GLY A 9 -12.11 -0.33 -13.13
C GLY A 9 -12.00 -0.67 -12.43
N LEU A 10 -11.62 -0.87 -12.39
CA LEU A 10 -11.61 -1.03 -11.53
C LEU A 10 -11.40 -0.79 -10.89
N LEU A 11 -11.10 -0.41 -11.06
CA LEU A 11 -11.09 -0.07 -10.27
C LEU A 11 -11.07 0.29 -9.39
N LEU A 12 -10.77 0.54 -9.58
CA LEU A 12 -10.91 1.15 -8.78
C LEU A 12 -10.85 1.23 -7.60
N LEU A 13 -10.75 1.78 -7.67
CA LEU A 13 -11.17 1.50 -6.61
C LEU A 13 -10.61 0.68 -5.57
N LEU A 14 -9.78 0.43 -5.30
CA LEU A 14 -9.25 -0.58 -4.50
C LEU A 14 -8.32 -0.09 -3.42
N ALA A 15 -8.13 1.23 -3.33
CA ALA A 15 -7.32 1.81 -2.27
C ALA A 15 -8.15 2.82 -1.51
N ALA A 16 -8.07 2.77 -0.19
CA ALA A 16 -8.72 3.73 0.68
C ALA A 16 -7.65 4.39 1.52
N CYS A 17 -7.51 5.70 1.39
CA CYS A 17 -6.51 6.45 2.11
C CYS A 17 -7.17 7.43 3.05
N GLY A 18 -6.58 7.60 4.21
CA GLY A 18 -7.15 8.49 5.20
C GLY A 18 -6.21 8.73 6.33
N GLN A 19 -6.72 9.40 7.35
CA GLN A 19 -5.93 9.71 8.51
C GLN A 19 -5.89 8.54 9.46
N ARG A 20 -4.82 8.48 10.20
CA ARG A 20 -4.66 7.49 11.23
C ARG A 20 -5.80 7.63 12.21
N GLY A 21 -6.43 6.51 12.52
CA GLY A 21 -7.58 6.51 13.43
C GLY A 21 -8.90 6.45 12.72
N GLU A 22 -8.93 6.71 11.41
CA GLU A 22 -10.17 6.53 10.66
C GLU A 22 -10.37 5.06 10.34
N ALA A 23 -11.62 4.68 10.18
CA ALA A 23 -11.93 3.31 9.76
C ALA A 23 -11.61 3.18 8.28
N VAL A 24 -10.63 2.34 7.95
CA VAL A 24 -10.28 2.05 6.56
C VAL A 24 -10.44 0.56 6.34
N GLU A 25 -10.82 0.19 5.13
CA GLU A 25 -11.04 -1.21 4.81
C GLU A 25 -9.94 -1.69 3.90
N GLY A 26 -9.37 -2.83 4.24
CA GLY A 26 -8.32 -3.43 3.44
C GLY A 26 -7.55 -4.43 4.27
N ASN A 27 -6.74 -5.24 3.61
CA ASN A 27 -5.92 -6.22 4.32
C ASN A 27 -4.43 -5.93 4.18
N LEU A 28 -4.07 -4.86 3.47
CA LEU A 28 -2.70 -4.38 3.43
C LEU A 28 -2.74 -2.88 3.71
N ILE A 29 -2.14 -2.47 4.82
CA ILE A 29 -2.23 -1.10 5.28
C ILE A 29 -0.82 -0.51 5.32
N LEU A 30 -0.63 0.60 4.61
CA LEU A 30 0.64 1.31 4.58
C LEU A 30 0.45 2.63 5.31
N THR A 31 1.23 2.83 6.37
CA THR A 31 1.19 4.09 7.13
C THR A 31 2.47 4.86 6.85
N ASN A 32 2.34 6.15 6.68
CA ASN A 32 3.46 7.03 6.42
C ASN A 32 3.91 7.70 7.71
N TYR A 33 5.17 7.46 8.09
CA TYR A 33 5.77 8.09 9.27
C TYR A 33 6.99 8.95 8.90
N ALA A 34 7.08 9.36 7.64
CA ALA A 34 8.33 9.92 7.14
C ALA A 34 8.42 11.44 7.26
N ALA A 35 7.42 12.07 7.84
CA ALA A 35 7.35 13.53 7.96
C ALA A 35 7.31 14.24 6.61
N GLN A 36 7.10 13.50 5.54
CA GLN A 36 6.94 14.00 4.18
C GLN A 36 5.79 13.23 3.53
N ALA A 37 5.14 13.85 2.57
CA ALA A 37 4.08 13.16 1.83
C ALA A 37 4.69 12.17 0.85
N ILE A 38 3.99 11.06 0.65
CA ILE A 38 4.32 10.11 -0.41
C ILE A 38 3.13 10.04 -1.35
N SER A 39 3.38 9.65 -2.60
CA SER A 39 2.34 9.63 -3.60
C SER A 39 2.57 8.47 -4.56
N GLN A 40 1.61 8.29 -5.48
CA GLN A 40 1.72 7.25 -6.51
C GLN A 40 2.06 5.90 -5.90
N ILE A 41 1.28 5.52 -4.91
CA ILE A 41 1.48 4.24 -4.23
C ILE A 41 0.95 3.14 -5.11
N ILE A 42 1.78 2.14 -5.38
CA ILE A 42 1.44 1.04 -6.27
C ILE A 42 1.73 -0.27 -5.56
N VAL A 43 0.79 -1.20 -5.63
CA VAL A 43 0.96 -2.54 -5.13
C VAL A 43 0.78 -3.50 -6.31
N GLU A 44 1.78 -4.33 -6.55
CA GLU A 44 1.74 -5.29 -7.66
C GLU A 44 1.81 -6.71 -7.11
N TYR A 45 0.97 -7.56 -7.63
CA TYR A 45 0.96 -8.98 -7.26
C TYR A 45 0.37 -9.79 -8.40
N GLY A 46 1.00 -10.91 -8.74
CA GLY A 46 0.43 -11.85 -9.69
C GLY A 46 0.03 -11.24 -11.02
N GLY A 47 0.74 -10.22 -11.49
CA GLY A 47 0.40 -9.54 -12.73
C GLY A 47 -0.68 -8.49 -12.59
N GLU A 48 -1.20 -8.28 -11.37
CA GLU A 48 -2.21 -7.27 -11.10
C GLU A 48 -1.58 -6.06 -10.45
N THR A 49 -2.20 -4.90 -10.62
CA THR A 49 -1.70 -3.66 -10.06
C THR A 49 -2.83 -2.93 -9.35
N LEU A 50 -2.59 -2.57 -8.10
CA LEU A 50 -3.46 -1.67 -7.35
C LEU A 50 -2.72 -0.36 -7.18
N SER A 51 -3.43 0.75 -7.21
CA SER A 51 -2.75 2.03 -7.07
C SER A 51 -3.63 3.03 -6.36
N SER A 52 -2.97 4.01 -5.75
CA SER A 52 -3.62 5.17 -5.16
C SER A 52 -2.96 6.41 -5.73
N GLU A 53 -3.78 7.33 -6.24
CA GLU A 53 -3.25 8.58 -6.78
C GLU A 53 -3.25 9.69 -5.74
N GLU A 54 -3.84 9.44 -4.58
CA GLU A 54 -3.87 10.46 -3.54
C GLU A 54 -2.57 10.46 -2.77
N ALA A 55 -2.10 11.64 -2.45
CA ALA A 55 -0.92 11.77 -1.59
C ALA A 55 -1.28 11.37 -0.17
N VAL A 56 -0.34 10.72 0.49
CA VAL A 56 -0.50 10.29 1.88
C VAL A 56 0.50 11.08 2.71
N SER A 57 -0.03 11.96 3.54
CA SER A 57 0.80 12.83 4.36
C SER A 57 1.33 12.09 5.57
N ASP A 58 2.24 12.73 6.28
CA ASP A 58 2.78 12.17 7.52
C ASP A 58 1.64 11.79 8.45
N THR A 59 1.72 10.62 9.05
CA THR A 59 0.76 10.01 9.96
C THR A 59 -0.56 9.56 9.33
N GLN A 60 -0.67 9.68 8.01
CA GLN A 60 -1.82 9.14 7.29
C GLN A 60 -1.49 7.74 6.79
N LEU A 61 -2.53 7.01 6.44
CA LEU A 61 -2.36 5.66 5.95
C LEU A 61 -3.19 5.43 4.69
N CYS A 62 -2.85 4.36 4.00
CA CYS A 62 -3.55 3.95 2.79
C CYS A 62 -3.74 2.44 2.86
N ALA A 63 -4.94 1.98 2.52
CA ALA A 63 -5.28 0.56 2.61
C ALA A 63 -5.59 0.00 1.24
N PHE A 64 -5.15 -1.23 1.02
CA PHE A 64 -5.39 -1.97 -0.23
C PHE A 64 -6.02 -3.31 0.13
N THR A 65 -6.77 -3.87 -0.81
CA THR A 65 -7.36 -5.19 -0.63
C THR A 65 -6.72 -6.15 -1.62
N LEU A 66 -6.00 -7.12 -1.09
CA LEU A 66 -5.36 -8.16 -1.86
C LEU A 66 -6.16 -9.45 -1.74
N PRO A 67 -5.99 -10.40 -2.68
CA PRO A 67 -6.75 -11.65 -2.60
C PRO A 67 -6.37 -12.44 -1.35
N GLU A 68 -7.33 -13.21 -0.86
CA GLU A 68 -7.12 -14.02 0.35
C GLU A 68 -6.37 -15.28 -0.03
N GLU A 69 -5.06 -15.14 -0.14
CA GLU A 69 -4.18 -16.26 -0.50
C GLU A 69 -3.09 -16.37 0.54
N GLU A 70 -2.65 -17.60 0.77
CA GLU A 70 -1.46 -17.83 1.57
C GLU A 70 -0.24 -17.63 0.69
N ASP A 71 0.82 -17.13 1.27
CA ASP A 71 2.11 -16.98 0.58
C ASP A 71 1.98 -16.12 -0.69
N LEU A 72 1.30 -14.98 -0.57
CA LEU A 72 1.18 -14.07 -1.70
C LEU A 72 2.40 -13.15 -1.74
N ALA A 73 3.11 -13.16 -2.86
CA ALA A 73 4.23 -12.26 -3.08
C ALA A 73 3.74 -10.98 -3.72
N TYR A 74 4.19 -9.85 -3.21
CA TYR A 74 3.76 -8.56 -3.73
C TYR A 74 4.87 -7.54 -3.57
N THR A 75 4.80 -6.48 -4.35
CA THR A 75 5.76 -5.38 -4.31
C THR A 75 5.00 -4.08 -4.09
N VAL A 76 5.49 -3.27 -3.15
CA VAL A 76 4.91 -1.96 -2.86
C VAL A 76 5.91 -0.91 -3.27
N SER A 77 5.44 0.13 -3.95
CA SER A 77 6.31 1.25 -4.30
C SER A 77 5.55 2.55 -4.15
N PHE A 78 6.31 3.63 -3.97
CA PHE A 78 5.72 4.96 -3.88
C PHE A 78 6.77 5.99 -4.31
N ARG A 79 6.31 7.21 -4.58
CA ARG A 79 7.20 8.31 -4.90
C ARG A 79 7.28 9.29 -3.75
N THR A 80 8.46 9.82 -3.55
CA THR A 80 8.72 10.81 -2.52
C THR A 80 8.49 12.21 -3.09
N GLU A 81 8.51 13.21 -2.22
CA GLU A 81 8.38 14.59 -2.65
C GLU A 81 9.52 15.03 -3.56
N GLU A 82 10.65 14.35 -3.47
CA GLU A 82 11.81 14.68 -4.28
C GLU A 82 11.85 13.90 -5.59
N GLY A 83 10.81 13.12 -5.85
CA GLY A 83 10.72 12.39 -7.10
C GLY A 83 11.41 11.05 -7.11
N GLU A 84 11.91 10.59 -5.98
CA GLU A 84 12.51 9.27 -5.88
C GLU A 84 11.43 8.20 -5.76
N THR A 85 11.74 7.02 -6.25
CA THR A 85 10.86 5.87 -6.10
C THR A 85 11.46 4.94 -5.06
N VAL A 86 10.64 4.58 -4.07
CA VAL A 86 11.02 3.66 -3.01
C VAL A 86 10.17 2.41 -3.19
N SER A 87 10.77 1.23 -3.11
CA SER A 87 10.01 0.00 -3.28
C SER A 87 10.53 -1.08 -2.36
N GLY A 88 9.66 -2.04 -2.06
CA GLY A 88 10.01 -3.20 -1.28
C GLY A 88 9.14 -4.37 -1.69
N SER A 89 9.70 -5.58 -1.59
CA SER A 89 8.99 -6.80 -1.95
C SER A 89 8.80 -7.64 -0.70
N PHE A 90 7.62 -8.23 -0.59
CA PHE A 90 7.21 -8.97 0.59
C PHE A 90 6.46 -10.22 0.18
N THR A 91 6.39 -11.18 1.08
CA THR A 91 5.56 -12.37 0.91
C THR A 91 4.81 -12.59 2.21
N ASP A 92 3.49 -12.60 2.14
CA ASP A 92 2.67 -12.70 3.33
C ASP A 92 1.42 -13.51 3.06
N SER A 93 0.79 -13.98 4.12
CA SER A 93 -0.50 -14.63 4.03
C SER A 93 -1.60 -13.61 4.24
N PHE A 94 -2.55 -13.59 3.30
CA PHE A 94 -3.74 -12.75 3.44
C PHE A 94 -4.99 -13.61 3.60
N ALA A 95 -4.79 -14.87 3.97
CA ALA A 95 -5.92 -15.79 4.15
C ALA A 95 -6.71 -15.41 5.39
N GLY A 96 -8.02 -15.63 5.31
CA GLY A 96 -8.90 -15.32 6.42
C GLY A 96 -9.00 -13.83 6.66
N GLU A 97 -8.90 -13.43 7.90
CA GLU A 97 -9.01 -12.01 8.25
C GLU A 97 -7.65 -11.40 8.58
N THR A 98 -6.60 -11.94 7.99
CA THR A 98 -5.26 -11.44 8.23
C THR A 98 -5.09 -10.05 7.62
N VAL A 99 -4.52 -9.14 8.39
CA VAL A 99 -4.20 -7.78 7.93
C VAL A 99 -2.71 -7.58 8.11
N VAL A 100 -2.07 -7.12 7.05
CA VAL A 100 -0.62 -6.86 7.06
C VAL A 100 -0.41 -5.35 7.16
N TYR A 101 0.46 -4.95 8.05
CA TYR A 101 0.78 -3.53 8.27
C TYR A 101 2.20 -3.25 7.84
N LEU A 102 2.35 -2.25 6.97
CA LEU A 102 3.65 -1.77 6.54
C LEU A 102 3.79 -0.31 6.94
N ARG A 103 5.03 0.14 7.02
CA ARG A 103 5.31 1.54 7.31
C ARG A 103 6.34 2.08 6.34
N ALA A 104 6.12 3.31 5.91
CA ALA A 104 7.11 4.08 5.18
C ALA A 104 7.73 5.05 6.17
N ASP A 105 9.04 5.05 6.25
CA ASP A 105 9.75 5.85 7.24
C ASP A 105 11.00 6.41 6.60
N ARG A 106 11.55 7.44 7.22
CA ARG A 106 12.77 8.06 6.73
C ARG A 106 13.65 8.37 7.93
N ALA A 107 14.83 7.79 7.94
CA ALA A 107 15.76 7.97 9.04
C ALA A 107 17.13 8.26 8.46
N GLU A 108 17.79 9.31 8.97
CA GLU A 108 19.16 9.68 8.58
C GLU A 108 19.29 9.86 7.06
N GLY A 109 18.23 10.36 6.42
CA GLY A 109 18.26 10.63 5.01
C GLY A 109 17.92 9.45 4.12
N PHE A 110 17.63 8.29 4.71
CA PHE A 110 17.31 7.08 3.96
C PHE A 110 15.87 6.69 4.16
N TRP A 111 15.21 6.31 3.07
CA TRP A 111 13.85 5.82 3.11
C TRP A 111 13.85 4.35 3.44
N GLN A 112 12.86 3.92 4.22
CA GLN A 112 12.68 2.54 4.60
C GLN A 112 11.22 2.16 4.41
N LEU A 113 11.00 1.00 3.85
CA LEU A 113 9.66 0.42 3.73
C LEU A 113 9.74 -0.94 4.39
N GLU A 114 9.03 -1.12 5.49
CA GLU A 114 9.19 -2.29 6.32
C GLU A 114 7.89 -2.62 7.03
N TYR A 115 7.86 -3.75 7.70
CA TYR A 115 6.69 -4.13 8.47
C TYR A 115 6.50 -3.16 9.63
N ASP A 116 5.24 -2.82 9.86
CA ASP A 116 4.87 -1.96 10.98
C ASP A 116 4.39 -2.88 12.10
N GLN A 117 5.06 -2.79 13.23
CA GLN A 117 4.77 -3.68 14.34
C GLN A 117 3.84 -3.05 15.36
N THR A 118 3.03 -2.13 14.91
CA THR A 118 2.03 -1.61 15.83
C THR A 118 1.09 -2.74 16.18
N SER A 119 0.87 -2.94 17.36
CA SER A 119 -0.02 -4.01 17.78
C SER A 119 -1.12 -3.44 18.62
#